data_a8f93ad58deb320bc0ddf215205bf9fd
#
_entry.id   a8f93ad58deb320bc0ddf215205bf9fd
#
_cell.length_a   1.000
_cell.length_b   1.000
_cell.length_c   1.000
_cell.angle_alpha   90.00
_cell.angle_beta   90.00
_cell.angle_gamma   90.00
#
_symmetry.space_group_name_H-M   'P 1'
#
loop_
_entity.id
_entity.type
_entity.pdbx_description
1 polymer ?
#
loop_
_entity_poly.entity_id
_entity_poly.type
_entity_poly.pdbx_seq_one_letter_code
_entity_poly.pdbx_strand_id
1 'polypeptide(L)'
;MCRPRIDYRPESHYCFGLSQKKLDDLTVMEHGGSLPGVSSNLSWSYDAGVGVMVLCNTSGVPVSTIADAAMRMYHGRNPIEDRFVYQETEWDAEKRKAMCGTFRSDEDNNITIFEKDGNLAVKEGETLLRFVPVQEFLGIVRNPDKDGYVRFFENENGKIFAIGYGGRMLPRVKD
;
A
#
# COMPACT_ATOMS: atom_id res chain seq x y z
N MET A 1 -17.84 -1.47 -10.88
CA MET A 1 -16.40 -1.66 -10.71
C MET A 1 -15.83 -0.70 -9.65
N CYS A 2 -16.23 0.54 -9.59
CA CYS A 2 -15.64 1.59 -8.72
C CYS A 2 -16.09 1.58 -7.25
N ARG A 3 -16.94 0.67 -6.81
CA ARG A 3 -17.37 0.58 -5.41
C ARG A 3 -16.27 -0.01 -4.54
N PRO A 4 -15.81 0.69 -3.46
CA PRO A 4 -14.85 0.17 -2.50
C PRO A 4 -15.22 -1.21 -1.95
N ARG A 5 -14.23 -2.07 -1.82
CA ARG A 5 -14.38 -3.44 -1.28
C ARG A 5 -13.45 -3.69 -0.11
N ILE A 6 -12.20 -3.26 -0.20
CA ILE A 6 -11.17 -3.49 0.80
C ILE A 6 -10.37 -2.21 0.98
N ASP A 7 -10.22 -1.78 2.22
CA ASP A 7 -9.28 -0.72 2.59
C ASP A 7 -7.90 -1.35 2.70
N TYR A 8 -6.94 -0.88 1.91
CA TYR A 8 -5.59 -1.44 1.94
C TYR A 8 -4.50 -0.43 2.36
N ARG A 9 -4.83 0.85 2.33
CA ARG A 9 -4.03 1.94 2.90
C ARG A 9 -4.96 3.11 3.26
N PRO A 10 -4.51 4.11 4.05
CA PRO A 10 -5.33 5.27 4.36
C PRO A 10 -5.86 5.93 3.09
N GLU A 11 -7.13 6.32 3.12
CA GLU A 11 -7.83 7.01 2.03
C GLU A 11 -7.74 6.29 0.66
N SER A 12 -7.45 4.99 0.68
CA SER A 12 -7.36 4.17 -0.54
C SER A 12 -8.04 2.84 -0.38
N HIS A 13 -8.83 2.49 -1.38
CA HIS A 13 -9.64 1.29 -1.40
C HIS A 13 -9.34 0.48 -2.65
N TYR A 14 -9.34 -0.83 -2.53
CA TYR A 14 -9.39 -1.68 -3.71
C TYR A 14 -10.85 -1.97 -4.06
N CYS A 15 -11.18 -1.78 -5.33
CA CYS A 15 -12.49 -2.00 -5.88
C CYS A 15 -12.54 -3.35 -6.64
N PHE A 16 -13.24 -3.43 -7.74
CA PHE A 16 -13.25 -4.61 -8.59
C PHE A 16 -12.33 -4.42 -9.79
N GLY A 17 -11.05 -4.79 -9.61
CA GLY A 17 -9.98 -4.60 -10.60
C GLY A 17 -9.48 -3.15 -10.73
N LEU A 18 -9.79 -2.28 -9.78
CA LEU A 18 -9.37 -0.88 -9.73
C LEU A 18 -9.01 -0.49 -8.31
N SER A 19 -8.10 0.45 -8.19
CA SER A 19 -7.86 1.17 -6.94
C SER A 19 -8.61 2.50 -6.95
N GLN A 20 -9.16 2.88 -5.82
CA GLN A 20 -9.70 4.20 -5.56
C GLN A 20 -8.83 4.87 -4.51
N LYS A 21 -8.43 6.11 -4.74
CA LYS A 21 -7.65 6.89 -3.76
C LYS A 21 -8.12 8.33 -3.70
N LYS A 22 -7.78 9.01 -2.61
CA LYS A 22 -7.83 10.47 -2.56
C LYS A 22 -6.52 11.04 -3.12
N LEU A 23 -6.67 12.05 -3.98
CA LEU A 23 -5.60 12.90 -4.46
C LEU A 23 -6.02 14.33 -4.17
N ASP A 24 -5.57 14.86 -3.05
CA ASP A 24 -6.09 16.09 -2.45
C ASP A 24 -7.63 15.96 -2.16
N ASP A 25 -8.47 16.78 -2.78
CA ASP A 25 -9.95 16.70 -2.69
C ASP A 25 -10.57 15.81 -3.77
N LEU A 26 -9.78 15.33 -4.75
CA LEU A 26 -10.27 14.50 -5.83
C LEU A 26 -10.40 13.03 -5.43
N THR A 27 -11.43 12.37 -5.93
CA THR A 27 -11.52 10.91 -5.92
C THR A 27 -10.97 10.38 -7.24
N VAL A 28 -9.83 9.68 -7.18
CA VAL A 28 -9.15 9.13 -8.33
C VAL A 28 -9.31 7.62 -8.38
N MET A 29 -9.74 7.13 -9.51
CA MET A 29 -9.72 5.71 -9.86
C MET A 29 -8.47 5.42 -10.67
N GLU A 30 -7.77 4.31 -10.38
CA GLU A 30 -6.58 3.95 -11.12
C GLU A 30 -6.35 2.44 -11.22
N HIS A 31 -5.55 2.05 -12.19
CA HIS A 31 -4.89 0.76 -12.23
C HIS A 31 -3.54 0.88 -12.92
N GLY A 32 -2.51 0.32 -12.29
CA GLY A 32 -1.17 0.22 -12.86
C GLY A 32 -0.93 -1.12 -13.55
N GLY A 33 0.05 -1.17 -14.41
CA GLY A 33 0.55 -2.39 -15.03
C GLY A 33 2.07 -2.36 -15.11
N SER A 34 2.70 -3.52 -14.91
CA SER A 34 4.14 -3.69 -15.05
C SER A 34 4.46 -5.08 -15.56
N LEU A 35 5.32 -5.11 -16.58
CA LEU A 35 5.96 -6.32 -17.10
C LEU A 35 7.44 -5.99 -17.30
N PRO A 36 8.33 -7.00 -17.48
CA PRO A 36 9.70 -6.72 -17.89
C PRO A 36 9.75 -5.80 -19.12
N GLY A 37 10.41 -4.64 -18.98
CA GLY A 37 10.56 -3.64 -20.03
C GLY A 37 9.42 -2.63 -20.17
N VAL A 38 8.34 -2.71 -19.38
CA VAL A 38 7.24 -1.74 -19.45
C VAL A 38 6.67 -1.38 -18.07
N SER A 39 6.19 -0.16 -17.96
CA SER A 39 5.38 0.32 -16.84
C SER A 39 4.22 1.15 -17.37
N SER A 40 3.03 1.02 -16.80
CA SER A 40 1.85 1.76 -17.22
C SER A 40 0.96 2.14 -16.06
N ASN A 41 0.23 3.22 -16.20
CA ASN A 41 -0.85 3.62 -15.30
C ASN A 41 -1.97 4.25 -16.10
N LEU A 42 -3.21 3.91 -15.76
CA LEU A 42 -4.41 4.59 -16.18
C LEU A 42 -5.10 5.10 -14.92
N SER A 43 -5.34 6.40 -14.86
CA SER A 43 -6.07 7.03 -13.77
C SER A 43 -7.06 8.06 -14.28
N TRP A 44 -8.16 8.24 -13.55
CA TRP A 44 -9.18 9.25 -13.87
C TRP A 44 -9.92 9.70 -12.63
N SER A 45 -10.48 10.91 -12.70
CA SER A 45 -11.41 11.44 -11.71
C SER A 45 -12.69 11.88 -12.41
N TYR A 46 -13.81 11.33 -11.97
CA TYR A 46 -15.12 11.78 -12.46
C TYR A 46 -15.44 13.20 -11.96
N ASP A 47 -15.02 13.51 -10.73
CA ASP A 47 -15.25 14.83 -10.13
C ASP A 47 -14.52 15.92 -10.90
N ALA A 48 -13.33 15.61 -11.38
CA ALA A 48 -12.48 16.52 -12.15
C ALA A 48 -12.76 16.50 -13.66
N GLY A 49 -13.46 15.49 -14.16
CA GLY A 49 -13.69 15.28 -15.59
C GLY A 49 -12.40 15.03 -16.39
N VAL A 50 -11.35 14.49 -15.76
CA VAL A 50 -10.03 14.29 -16.37
C VAL A 50 -9.56 12.84 -16.23
N GLY A 51 -8.85 12.35 -17.23
CA GLY A 51 -8.12 11.10 -17.21
C GLY A 51 -6.67 11.30 -17.65
N VAL A 52 -5.77 10.52 -17.04
CA VAL A 52 -4.34 10.52 -17.34
C VAL A 52 -3.92 9.09 -17.64
N MET A 53 -3.17 8.92 -18.72
CA MET A 53 -2.54 7.65 -19.08
C MET A 53 -1.03 7.86 -19.20
N VAL A 54 -0.27 7.01 -18.51
CA VAL A 54 1.20 7.00 -18.56
C VAL A 54 1.65 5.65 -19.08
N LEU A 55 2.45 5.65 -20.12
CA LEU A 55 3.05 4.45 -20.72
C LEU A 55 4.56 4.67 -20.83
N CYS A 56 5.32 3.72 -20.30
CA CYS A 56 6.79 3.74 -20.35
C CYS A 56 7.31 2.40 -20.88
N ASN A 57 8.30 2.47 -21.75
CA ASN A 57 9.00 1.30 -22.30
C ASN A 57 10.19 0.87 -21.44
N THR A 58 10.07 1.01 -20.11
CA THR A 58 11.06 0.57 -19.13
C THR A 58 10.36 0.12 -17.85
N SER A 59 10.99 -0.78 -17.10
CA SER A 59 10.50 -1.28 -15.81
C SER A 59 10.83 -0.33 -14.67
N GLY A 60 10.04 -0.40 -13.59
CA GLY A 60 10.36 0.30 -12.33
C GLY A 60 10.10 1.81 -12.33
N VAL A 61 9.47 2.36 -13.35
CA VAL A 61 9.10 3.78 -13.39
C VAL A 61 7.92 4.02 -12.45
N PRO A 62 7.92 5.09 -11.61
CA PRO A 62 6.83 5.44 -10.72
C PRO A 62 5.66 6.10 -11.48
N VAL A 63 5.07 5.36 -12.43
CA VAL A 63 4.06 5.87 -13.37
C VAL A 63 2.79 6.40 -12.70
N SER A 64 2.41 5.87 -11.52
CA SER A 64 1.28 6.42 -10.76
C SER A 64 1.59 7.80 -10.20
N THR A 65 2.82 8.02 -9.70
CA THR A 65 3.27 9.34 -9.23
C THR A 65 3.30 10.37 -10.37
N ILE A 66 3.73 9.94 -11.57
CA ILE A 66 3.70 10.80 -12.76
C ILE A 66 2.27 11.17 -13.13
N ALA A 67 1.35 10.20 -13.09
CA ALA A 67 -0.07 10.45 -13.38
C ALA A 67 -0.70 11.41 -12.35
N ASP A 68 -0.38 11.24 -11.07
CA ASP A 68 -0.84 12.12 -10.00
C ASP A 68 -0.31 13.55 -10.18
N ALA A 69 0.97 13.70 -10.51
CA ALA A 69 1.57 14.99 -10.80
C ALA A 69 0.88 15.69 -11.97
N ALA A 70 0.63 14.96 -13.07
CA ALA A 70 -0.07 15.50 -14.23
C ALA A 70 -1.50 15.95 -13.90
N MET A 71 -2.23 15.16 -13.10
CA MET A 71 -3.59 15.50 -12.67
C MET A 71 -3.60 16.73 -11.77
N ARG A 72 -2.65 16.85 -10.83
CA ARG A 72 -2.48 18.04 -10.00
C ARG A 72 -2.17 19.29 -10.82
N MET A 73 -1.24 19.18 -11.76
CA MET A 73 -0.89 20.30 -12.67
C MET A 73 -2.08 20.77 -13.49
N TYR A 74 -2.89 19.84 -14.00
CA TYR A 74 -4.11 20.18 -14.73
C TYR A 74 -5.07 21.03 -13.89
N HIS A 75 -5.09 20.82 -12.57
CA HIS A 75 -5.90 21.59 -11.62
C HIS A 75 -5.15 22.78 -11.00
N GLY A 76 -4.01 23.17 -11.54
CA GLY A 76 -3.20 24.32 -11.06
C GLY A 76 -2.58 24.08 -9.68
N ARG A 77 -2.36 22.83 -9.28
CA ARG A 77 -1.76 22.43 -8.01
C ARG A 77 -0.28 22.08 -8.16
N ASN A 78 0.42 22.05 -7.02
CA ASN A 78 1.80 21.59 -6.98
C ASN A 78 1.87 20.12 -7.44
N PRO A 79 2.69 19.78 -8.47
CA PRO A 79 2.84 18.39 -8.91
C PRO A 79 3.54 17.50 -7.88
N ILE A 80 4.33 18.09 -6.99
CA ILE A 80 5.09 17.36 -5.97
C ILE A 80 4.19 17.14 -4.77
N GLU A 81 4.01 15.88 -4.41
CA GLU A 81 3.34 15.49 -3.18
C GLU A 81 4.32 15.58 -2.01
N ASP A 82 3.94 16.30 -0.97
CA ASP A 82 4.65 16.20 0.30
C ASP A 82 4.49 14.78 0.85
N ARG A 83 5.57 14.23 1.40
CA ARG A 83 5.54 12.91 2.03
C ARG A 83 4.45 12.91 3.10
N PHE A 84 3.47 12.02 2.96
CA PHE A 84 2.37 11.97 3.90
C PHE A 84 2.88 11.64 5.31
N VAL A 85 2.61 12.53 6.25
CA VAL A 85 3.00 12.35 7.65
C VAL A 85 1.87 11.63 8.37
N TYR A 86 2.06 10.34 8.63
CA TYR A 86 1.13 9.55 9.43
C TYR A 86 1.36 9.82 10.91
N GLN A 87 0.27 9.94 11.67
CA GLN A 87 0.34 9.91 13.11
C GLN A 87 0.63 8.46 13.52
N GLU A 88 1.79 8.25 14.14
CA GLU A 88 2.16 6.95 14.69
C GLU A 88 1.22 6.63 15.87
N THR A 89 0.79 5.39 15.98
CA THR A 89 0.03 4.86 17.11
C THR A 89 0.84 3.80 17.84
N GLU A 90 0.53 3.56 19.09
CA GLU A 90 1.16 2.48 19.84
C GLU A 90 0.21 1.28 19.91
N TRP A 91 0.74 0.10 19.63
CA TRP A 91 0.07 -1.16 19.93
C TRP A 91 0.61 -1.73 21.23
N ASP A 92 -0.27 -2.23 22.06
CA ASP A 92 0.15 -2.95 23.27
C ASP A 92 0.91 -4.24 22.93
N ALA A 93 1.52 -4.88 23.94
CA ALA A 93 2.36 -6.06 23.74
C ALA A 93 1.58 -7.26 23.19
N GLU A 94 0.33 -7.44 23.60
CA GLU A 94 -0.52 -8.54 23.11
C GLU A 94 -0.83 -8.35 21.61
N LYS A 95 -1.17 -7.13 21.22
CA LYS A 95 -1.45 -6.78 19.83
C LYS A 95 -0.21 -6.92 18.96
N ARG A 96 0.95 -6.40 19.41
CA ARG A 96 2.21 -6.58 18.68
C ARG A 96 2.52 -8.06 18.44
N LYS A 97 2.37 -8.89 19.50
CA LYS A 97 2.58 -10.34 19.40
C LYS A 97 1.61 -11.00 18.41
N ALA A 98 0.34 -10.61 18.40
CA ALA A 98 -0.66 -11.13 17.46
C ALA A 98 -0.32 -10.80 15.99
N MET A 99 0.28 -9.64 15.74
CA MET A 99 0.68 -9.18 14.41
C MET A 99 1.97 -9.82 13.91
N CYS A 100 2.83 -10.37 14.80
CA CYS A 100 4.04 -11.07 14.42
C CYS A 100 3.74 -12.36 13.67
N GLY A 101 4.55 -12.69 12.67
CA GLY A 101 4.46 -13.93 11.89
C GLY A 101 5.10 -13.82 10.52
N THR A 102 5.17 -14.94 9.84
CA THR A 102 5.61 -15.02 8.45
C THR A 102 4.40 -15.08 7.54
N PHE A 103 4.41 -14.29 6.48
CA PHE A 103 3.34 -14.19 5.49
C PHE A 103 3.94 -14.38 4.10
N ARG A 104 3.31 -15.23 3.29
CA ARG A 104 3.84 -15.57 1.96
C ARG A 104 2.71 -15.72 0.95
N SER A 105 2.91 -15.17 -0.25
CA SER A 105 2.07 -15.43 -1.40
C SER A 105 2.55 -16.63 -2.21
N ASP A 106 1.70 -17.14 -3.09
CA ASP A 106 2.08 -18.20 -4.04
C ASP A 106 3.10 -17.71 -5.10
N GLU A 107 3.28 -16.39 -5.22
CA GLU A 107 4.27 -15.75 -6.09
C GLU A 107 5.65 -15.56 -5.41
N ASP A 108 5.91 -16.28 -4.31
CA ASP A 108 7.14 -16.20 -3.49
C ASP A 108 7.41 -14.84 -2.80
N ASN A 109 6.46 -13.92 -2.79
CA ASN A 109 6.56 -12.75 -1.93
C ASN A 109 6.46 -13.19 -0.47
N ASN A 110 7.52 -12.94 0.29
CA ASN A 110 7.65 -13.38 1.68
C ASN A 110 8.07 -12.21 2.55
N ILE A 111 7.31 -11.96 3.59
CA ILE A 111 7.69 -11.01 4.63
C ILE A 111 7.49 -11.63 6.02
N THR A 112 8.40 -11.34 6.92
CA THR A 112 8.30 -11.73 8.32
C THR A 112 8.22 -10.48 9.19
N ILE A 113 7.18 -10.40 10.01
CA ILE A 113 6.98 -9.33 10.99
C ILE A 113 7.32 -9.90 12.36
N PHE A 114 8.16 -9.23 13.11
CA PHE A 114 8.63 -9.69 14.42
C PHE A 114 8.93 -8.52 15.35
N GLU A 115 8.97 -8.80 16.65
CA GLU A 115 9.33 -7.81 17.65
C GLU A 115 10.86 -7.80 17.85
N LYS A 116 11.44 -6.60 17.85
CA LYS A 116 12.84 -6.35 18.12
C LYS A 116 12.95 -5.12 19.00
N ASP A 117 13.59 -5.27 20.16
CA ASP A 117 13.84 -4.17 21.11
C ASP A 117 12.56 -3.38 21.49
N GLY A 118 11.44 -4.09 21.67
CA GLY A 118 10.14 -3.50 21.99
C GLY A 118 9.41 -2.83 20.81
N ASN A 119 9.97 -2.90 19.61
CA ASN A 119 9.39 -2.35 18.37
C ASN A 119 9.11 -3.46 17.37
N LEU A 120 8.21 -3.20 16.45
CA LEU A 120 7.99 -4.09 15.32
C LEU A 120 8.99 -3.82 14.18
N ALA A 121 9.47 -4.89 13.59
CA ALA A 121 10.35 -4.88 12.45
C ALA A 121 9.83 -5.83 11.37
N VAL A 122 10.19 -5.56 10.13
CA VAL A 122 9.86 -6.39 8.98
C VAL A 122 11.14 -6.87 8.32
N LYS A 123 11.23 -8.17 8.09
CA LYS A 123 12.25 -8.76 7.24
C LYS A 123 11.62 -9.09 5.88
N GLU A 124 12.18 -8.50 4.82
CA GLU A 124 11.85 -8.76 3.42
C GLU A 124 13.12 -9.22 2.69
N GLY A 125 13.20 -10.50 2.37
CA GLY A 125 14.46 -11.10 1.92
C GLY A 125 15.55 -10.95 2.99
N GLU A 126 16.66 -10.30 2.65
CA GLU A 126 17.75 -9.98 3.58
C GLU A 126 17.64 -8.57 4.19
N THR A 127 16.64 -7.78 3.77
CA THR A 127 16.47 -6.41 4.22
C THR A 127 15.65 -6.36 5.50
N LEU A 128 16.15 -5.60 6.47
CA LEU A 128 15.44 -5.31 7.72
C LEU A 128 14.90 -3.88 7.69
N LEU A 129 13.59 -3.74 7.85
CA LEU A 129 12.89 -2.47 7.77
C LEU A 129 12.14 -2.19 9.08
N ARG A 130 12.02 -0.91 9.44
CA ARG A 130 11.21 -0.49 10.58
C ARG A 130 9.73 -0.58 10.22
N PHE A 131 8.93 -1.17 11.11
CA PHE A 131 7.48 -1.17 11.02
C PHE A 131 6.91 -0.16 12.04
N VAL A 132 5.95 0.64 11.60
CA VAL A 132 5.31 1.68 12.42
C VAL A 132 3.79 1.49 12.37
N PRO A 133 3.14 1.20 13.50
CA PRO A 133 1.68 1.20 13.59
C PRO A 133 1.11 2.60 13.31
N VAL A 134 0.00 2.67 12.55
CA VAL A 134 -0.68 3.95 12.25
C VAL A 134 -2.20 3.89 12.48
N GLN A 135 -2.78 2.70 12.43
CA GLN A 135 -4.17 2.42 12.76
C GLN A 135 -4.29 1.04 13.40
N GLU A 136 -5.48 0.67 13.82
CA GLU A 136 -5.73 -0.59 14.52
C GLU A 136 -5.19 -1.83 13.81
N PHE A 137 -5.35 -1.94 12.50
CA PHE A 137 -4.89 -3.07 11.66
C PHE A 137 -4.04 -2.62 10.48
N LEU A 138 -3.43 -1.44 10.57
CA LEU A 138 -2.59 -0.88 9.52
C LEU A 138 -1.28 -0.39 10.09
N GLY A 139 -0.19 -0.74 9.44
CA GLY A 139 1.13 -0.20 9.71
C GLY A 139 1.88 0.17 8.44
N ILE A 140 2.95 0.89 8.62
CA ILE A 140 3.85 1.36 7.57
C ILE A 140 5.20 0.67 7.73
N VAL A 141 5.68 0.11 6.65
CA VAL A 141 7.07 -0.34 6.51
C VAL A 141 7.87 0.81 5.96
N ARG A 142 8.75 1.36 6.78
CA ARG A 142 9.60 2.50 6.40
C ARG A 142 10.73 2.02 5.49
N ASN A 143 10.66 2.41 4.24
CA ASN A 143 11.68 2.15 3.24
C ASN A 143 12.25 3.49 2.75
N PRO A 144 13.59 3.62 2.55
CA PRO A 144 14.21 4.85 2.05
C PRO A 144 13.59 5.40 0.77
N ASP A 145 13.25 4.53 -0.14
CA ASP A 145 12.73 4.93 -1.46
C ASP A 145 11.22 5.19 -1.44
N LYS A 146 10.45 4.31 -0.80
CA LYS A 146 8.99 4.42 -0.75
C LYS A 146 8.43 3.59 0.39
N ASP A 147 7.65 4.22 1.26
CA ASP A 147 6.96 3.51 2.35
C ASP A 147 6.01 2.44 1.80
N GLY A 148 6.06 1.25 2.40
CA GLY A 148 5.12 0.17 2.17
C GLY A 148 3.99 0.21 3.20
N TYR A 149 2.83 -0.32 2.85
CA TYR A 149 1.68 -0.43 3.75
C TYR A 149 1.38 -1.88 4.02
N VAL A 150 1.19 -2.23 5.29
CA VAL A 150 0.76 -3.55 5.71
C VAL A 150 -0.60 -3.44 6.37
N ARG A 151 -1.60 -4.02 5.74
CA ARG A 151 -2.95 -4.19 6.31
C ARG A 151 -3.09 -5.60 6.83
N PHE A 152 -3.47 -5.75 8.10
CA PHE A 152 -3.75 -7.05 8.70
C PHE A 152 -5.22 -7.44 8.53
N PHE A 153 -5.46 -8.71 8.27
CA PHE A 153 -6.80 -9.28 8.16
C PHE A 153 -7.01 -10.32 9.24
N GLU A 154 -8.08 -10.13 9.97
CA GLU A 154 -8.51 -10.96 11.09
C GLU A 154 -9.65 -11.88 10.64
N ASN A 155 -9.67 -13.13 11.15
CA ASN A 155 -10.77 -14.04 10.94
C ASN A 155 -11.85 -13.88 12.05
N GLU A 156 -12.92 -14.63 11.95
CA GLU A 156 -14.05 -14.61 12.89
C GLU A 156 -13.66 -14.92 14.36
N ASN A 157 -12.50 -15.54 14.57
CA ASN A 157 -11.97 -15.88 15.90
C ASN A 157 -10.94 -14.87 16.42
N GLY A 158 -10.79 -13.72 15.81
CA GLY A 158 -9.82 -12.69 16.21
C GLY A 158 -8.37 -13.03 15.89
N LYS A 159 -8.11 -13.97 14.98
CA LYS A 159 -6.74 -14.35 14.60
C LYS A 159 -6.37 -13.73 13.26
N ILE A 160 -5.17 -13.13 13.22
CA ILE A 160 -4.60 -12.63 11.98
C ILE A 160 -4.26 -13.82 11.08
N PHE A 161 -4.92 -13.91 9.93
CA PHE A 161 -4.75 -14.99 8.97
C PHE A 161 -4.03 -14.59 7.69
N ALA A 162 -3.98 -13.30 7.39
CA ALA A 162 -3.31 -12.77 6.21
C ALA A 162 -2.94 -11.30 6.40
N ILE A 163 -2.09 -10.79 5.52
CA ILE A 163 -1.82 -9.36 5.36
C ILE A 163 -2.00 -8.94 3.90
N GLY A 164 -2.33 -7.66 3.71
CA GLY A 164 -2.21 -6.96 2.43
C GLY A 164 -0.88 -6.23 2.37
N TYR A 165 -0.02 -6.53 1.40
CA TYR A 165 1.26 -5.89 1.18
C TYR A 165 1.62 -5.87 -0.30
N GLY A 166 2.14 -4.76 -0.81
CA GLY A 166 2.55 -4.63 -2.21
C GLY A 166 1.42 -4.89 -3.23
N GLY A 167 0.15 -4.66 -2.84
CA GLY A 167 -1.00 -4.95 -3.71
C GLY A 167 -1.39 -6.44 -3.77
N ARG A 168 -0.81 -7.27 -2.91
CA ARG A 168 -1.10 -8.71 -2.79
C ARG A 168 -1.66 -9.03 -1.40
N MET A 169 -2.44 -10.10 -1.32
CA MET A 169 -2.79 -10.74 -0.06
C MET A 169 -1.79 -11.86 0.20
N LEU A 170 -1.11 -11.79 1.34
CA LEU A 170 -0.16 -12.79 1.79
C LEU A 170 -0.78 -13.56 2.97
N PRO A 171 -1.17 -14.81 2.80
CA PRO A 171 -1.61 -15.66 3.91
C PRO A 171 -0.49 -15.86 4.95
N ARG A 172 -0.91 -15.99 6.22
CA ARG A 172 0.01 -16.38 7.29
C ARG A 172 0.50 -17.80 7.06
N VAL A 173 1.81 -18.00 7.07
CA VAL A 173 2.40 -19.34 7.06
C VAL A 173 2.05 -20.01 8.38
N LYS A 174 1.55 -21.24 8.31
CA LYS A 174 1.31 -22.06 9.53
C LYS A 174 2.66 -22.54 10.05
N ASP A 175 2.88 -22.35 11.34
CA ASP A 175 4.01 -22.95 12.06
C ASP A 175 3.91 -24.48 12.04
#